data_33e325799b4d4f60b7ec7da349fce9a4
#
_entry.id   33e325799b4d4f60b7ec7da349fce9a4
#
_cell.length_a   1.000
_cell.length_b   1.000
_cell.length_c   1.000
_cell.angle_alpha   90.00
_cell.angle_beta   90.00
_cell.angle_gamma   90.00
#
_symmetry.space_group_name_H-M   'P 1'
#
loop_
_entity.id
_entity.type
_entity.pdbx_description
1 polymer ?
#
loop_
_entity_poly.entity_id
_entity_poly.type
_entity_poly.pdbx_seq_one_letter_code
_entity_poly.pdbx_strand_id
1 'polypeptide(L)'
;MRISTVKAHVKPDYIDAFIQATLVHQANTWKEPGNLRMDFLQNRDDPTCFLFYEVYESEADIWAHREAASYKTWFKTVEPWMAEPRSGTGFKAVSPSRPREFGYPSAE
;
A
#
# COMPACT_ATOMS: atom_id res chain seq x y z
N MET A 1 1.48 -5.11 -15.90
CA MET A 1 1.28 -5.26 -14.46
C MET A 1 2.33 -4.44 -13.72
N ARG A 2 1.94 -3.73 -12.69
CA ARG A 2 2.84 -2.89 -11.89
C ARG A 2 2.92 -3.44 -10.48
N ILE A 3 4.12 -3.79 -10.03
CA ILE A 3 4.37 -4.31 -8.68
C ILE A 3 5.34 -3.38 -7.97
N SER A 4 5.02 -3.02 -6.73
CA SER A 4 5.92 -2.21 -5.92
C SER A 4 5.84 -2.58 -4.45
N THR A 5 6.93 -2.29 -3.73
CA THR A 5 6.94 -2.27 -2.28
C THR A 5 7.19 -0.84 -1.83
N VAL A 6 6.57 -0.46 -0.72
CA VAL A 6 6.80 0.84 -0.09
C VAL A 6 7.13 0.60 1.37
N LYS A 7 8.25 1.14 1.83
CA LYS A 7 8.63 1.10 3.24
C LYS A 7 8.22 2.39 3.92
N ALA A 8 7.64 2.27 5.11
CA ALA A 8 7.28 3.40 5.94
C ALA A 8 7.88 3.21 7.33
N HIS A 9 8.53 4.27 7.83
CA HIS A 9 9.04 4.32 9.19
C HIS A 9 8.30 5.42 9.94
N VAL A 10 7.54 5.04 10.95
CA VAL A 10 6.60 5.92 11.65
C VAL A 10 7.17 6.33 13.00
N LYS A 11 6.92 7.57 13.40
CA LYS A 11 7.29 8.02 14.75
C LYS A 11 6.58 7.16 15.80
N PRO A 12 7.24 6.74 16.88
CA PRO A 12 6.67 5.80 17.85
C PRO A 12 5.30 6.18 18.40
N ASP A 13 5.05 7.48 18.62
CA ASP A 13 3.79 7.95 19.19
C ASP A 13 2.60 7.85 18.21
N TYR A 14 2.86 7.59 16.93
CA TYR A 14 1.82 7.59 15.90
C TYR A 14 1.56 6.22 15.28
N ILE A 15 2.10 5.15 15.87
CA ILE A 15 1.93 3.79 15.34
C ILE A 15 0.45 3.43 15.19
N ASP A 16 -0.33 3.58 16.26
CA ASP A 16 -1.75 3.21 16.24
C ASP A 16 -2.55 4.11 15.29
N ALA A 17 -2.28 5.41 15.30
CA ALA A 17 -2.94 6.34 14.39
C ALA A 17 -2.64 6.00 12.92
N PHE A 18 -1.39 5.65 12.62
CA PHE A 18 -0.98 5.25 11.28
C PHE A 18 -1.69 3.97 10.83
N ILE A 19 -1.78 2.98 11.71
CA ILE A 19 -2.49 1.74 11.41
C ILE A 19 -3.96 2.03 11.09
N GLN A 20 -4.65 2.81 11.94
CA GLN A 20 -6.07 3.11 11.74
C GLN A 20 -6.31 3.87 10.42
N ALA A 21 -5.54 4.90 10.15
CA ALA A 21 -5.67 5.66 8.91
C ALA A 21 -5.39 4.80 7.68
N THR A 22 -4.41 3.90 7.78
CA THR A 22 -3.99 3.04 6.67
C THR A 22 -5.00 1.92 6.41
N LEU A 23 -5.64 1.39 7.43
CA LEU A 23 -6.72 0.40 7.23
C LEU A 23 -7.88 0.99 6.42
N VAL A 24 -8.25 2.24 6.68
CA VAL A 24 -9.27 2.94 5.88
C VAL A 24 -8.79 3.11 4.44
N HIS A 25 -7.56 3.54 4.26
CA HIS A 25 -6.96 3.72 2.94
C HIS A 25 -6.92 2.39 2.17
N GLN A 26 -6.52 1.31 2.84
CA GLN A 26 -6.48 -0.03 2.22
C GLN A 26 -7.86 -0.46 1.73
N ALA A 27 -8.90 -0.26 2.56
CA ALA A 27 -10.27 -0.61 2.17
C ALA A 27 -10.72 0.17 0.93
N ASN A 28 -10.35 1.45 0.82
CA ASN A 28 -10.64 2.26 -0.35
C ASN A 28 -9.84 1.80 -1.58
N THR A 29 -8.58 1.44 -1.38
CA THR A 29 -7.71 0.97 -2.46
C THR A 29 -8.23 -0.34 -3.05
N TRP A 30 -8.71 -1.25 -2.22
CA TRP A 30 -9.28 -2.52 -2.68
C TRP A 30 -10.52 -2.37 -3.56
N LYS A 31 -11.20 -1.23 -3.50
CA LYS A 31 -12.36 -0.93 -4.36
C LYS A 31 -11.95 -0.43 -5.74
N GLU A 32 -10.71 -0.07 -5.94
CA GLU A 32 -10.22 0.44 -7.22
C GLU A 32 -10.15 -0.71 -8.22
N PRO A 33 -10.72 -0.55 -9.44
CA PRO A 33 -10.81 -1.66 -10.39
C PRO A 33 -9.47 -2.27 -10.79
N GLY A 34 -8.43 -1.47 -10.85
CA GLY A 34 -7.10 -1.92 -11.27
C GLY A 34 -6.21 -2.42 -10.14
N ASN A 35 -6.66 -2.34 -8.89
CA ASN A 35 -5.87 -2.86 -7.78
C ASN A 35 -6.08 -4.36 -7.65
N LEU A 36 -4.99 -5.12 -7.79
CA LEU A 36 -5.01 -6.57 -7.64
C LEU A 36 -4.67 -6.99 -6.22
N ARG A 37 -3.80 -6.23 -5.55
CA ARG A 37 -3.34 -6.57 -4.22
C ARG A 37 -2.77 -5.35 -3.52
N MET A 38 -3.08 -5.20 -2.25
CA MET A 38 -2.44 -4.23 -1.36
C MET A 38 -2.35 -4.86 0.02
N ASP A 39 -1.17 -5.36 0.36
CA ASP A 39 -0.88 -5.90 1.68
C ASP A 39 -0.25 -4.81 2.53
N PHE A 40 -0.64 -4.76 3.79
CA PHE A 40 -0.12 -3.82 4.77
C PHE A 40 0.47 -4.61 5.92
N LEU A 41 1.81 -4.59 6.04
CA LEU A 41 2.56 -5.44 6.93
C LEU A 41 3.35 -4.60 7.93
N GLN A 42 3.44 -5.09 9.16
CA GLN A 42 4.24 -4.47 10.20
C GLN A 42 5.44 -5.37 10.51
N ASN A 43 6.61 -4.78 10.66
CA ASN A 43 7.82 -5.51 11.04
C ASN A 43 7.61 -6.11 12.43
N ARG A 44 7.84 -7.42 12.55
CA ARG A 44 7.61 -8.16 13.80
C ARG A 44 8.52 -7.70 14.92
N ASP A 45 9.74 -7.29 14.61
CA ASP A 45 10.76 -6.95 15.60
C ASP A 45 10.87 -5.44 15.84
N ASP A 46 10.33 -4.62 14.91
CA ASP A 46 10.31 -3.17 15.05
C ASP A 46 8.94 -2.64 14.64
N PRO A 47 8.05 -2.36 15.59
CA PRO A 47 6.67 -1.95 15.31
C PRO A 47 6.55 -0.57 14.65
N THR A 48 7.63 0.21 14.56
CA THR A 48 7.62 1.50 13.84
C THR A 48 7.78 1.32 12.33
N CYS A 49 8.17 0.14 11.87
CA CYS A 49 8.46 -0.13 10.46
C CYS A 49 7.36 -0.93 9.81
N PHE A 50 6.93 -0.47 8.63
CA PHE A 50 5.85 -1.08 7.85
C PHE A 50 6.30 -1.30 6.42
N LEU A 51 5.65 -2.27 5.77
CA LEU A 51 5.85 -2.56 4.35
C LEU A 51 4.50 -2.69 3.67
N PHE A 52 4.34 -1.98 2.56
CA PHE A 52 3.23 -2.17 1.63
C PHE A 52 3.70 -3.02 0.47
N TYR A 53 2.92 -4.01 0.10
CA TYR A 53 3.12 -4.78 -1.12
C TYR A 53 1.92 -4.54 -2.02
N GLU A 54 2.15 -3.91 -3.17
CA GLU A 54 1.08 -3.40 -4.00
C GLU A 54 1.20 -3.91 -5.43
N VAL A 55 0.10 -4.40 -5.97
CA VAL A 55 0.04 -4.89 -7.35
C VAL A 55 -1.13 -4.24 -8.06
N TYR A 56 -0.84 -3.60 -9.19
CA TYR A 56 -1.83 -2.99 -10.08
C TYR A 56 -1.78 -3.65 -11.46
N GLU A 57 -2.91 -3.69 -12.12
CA GLU A 57 -3.03 -4.33 -13.43
C GLU A 57 -2.20 -3.64 -14.49
N SER A 58 -2.08 -2.29 -14.40
CA SER A 58 -1.34 -1.48 -15.37
C SER A 58 -0.74 -0.23 -14.72
N GLU A 59 0.16 0.43 -15.46
CA GLU A 59 0.68 1.75 -15.06
C GLU A 59 -0.44 2.79 -14.93
N ALA A 60 -1.43 2.76 -15.81
CA ALA A 60 -2.56 3.69 -15.73
C ALA A 60 -3.31 3.55 -14.42
N ASP A 61 -3.41 2.34 -13.88
CA ASP A 61 -4.12 2.07 -12.63
C ASP A 61 -3.39 2.63 -11.41
N ILE A 62 -2.05 2.58 -11.41
CA ILE A 62 -1.29 3.20 -10.32
C ILE A 62 -1.40 4.73 -10.37
N TRP A 63 -1.43 5.32 -11.56
CA TRP A 63 -1.64 6.77 -11.68
C TRP A 63 -3.03 7.17 -11.22
N ALA A 64 -4.06 6.39 -11.58
CA ALA A 64 -5.43 6.61 -11.12
C ALA A 64 -5.52 6.55 -9.60
N HIS A 65 -4.83 5.58 -8.97
CA HIS A 65 -4.75 5.44 -7.53
C HIS A 65 -4.17 6.71 -6.87
N ARG A 66 -3.06 7.22 -7.42
CA ARG A 66 -2.39 8.40 -6.88
C ARG A 66 -3.20 9.67 -7.04
N GLU A 67 -4.09 9.73 -8.03
CA GLU A 67 -5.00 10.86 -8.27
C GLU A 67 -6.29 10.75 -7.46
N ALA A 68 -6.59 9.60 -6.87
CA ALA A 68 -7.80 9.41 -6.09
C ALA A 68 -7.80 10.28 -4.83
N ALA A 69 -8.97 10.84 -4.50
CA ALA A 69 -9.11 11.68 -3.31
C ALA A 69 -8.73 10.93 -2.02
N SER A 70 -9.05 9.64 -1.94
CA SER A 70 -8.71 8.80 -0.79
C SER A 70 -7.20 8.68 -0.58
N TYR A 71 -6.43 8.54 -1.66
CA TYR A 71 -4.97 8.51 -1.59
C TYR A 71 -4.42 9.84 -1.10
N LYS A 72 -4.88 10.94 -1.69
CA LYS A 72 -4.41 12.29 -1.34
C LYS A 72 -4.72 12.62 0.13
N THR A 73 -5.89 12.25 0.61
CA THR A 73 -6.28 12.43 2.00
C THR A 73 -5.38 11.63 2.93
N TRP A 74 -5.18 10.35 2.63
CA TRP A 74 -4.30 9.50 3.42
C TRP A 74 -2.87 10.05 3.46
N PHE A 75 -2.33 10.42 2.29
CA PHE A 75 -0.97 10.96 2.16
C PHE A 75 -0.79 12.17 3.10
N LYS A 76 -1.70 13.16 3.03
CA LYS A 76 -1.64 14.34 3.88
C LYS A 76 -1.75 14.01 5.36
N THR A 77 -2.61 13.07 5.69
CA THR A 77 -2.87 12.68 7.08
C THR A 77 -1.65 12.05 7.72
N VAL A 78 -0.98 11.12 7.02
CA VAL A 78 0.11 10.34 7.60
C VAL A 78 1.48 11.02 7.48
N GLU A 79 1.64 11.99 6.56
CA GLU A 79 2.92 12.63 6.29
C GLU A 79 3.60 13.16 7.56
N PRO A 80 2.91 13.89 8.47
CA PRO A 80 3.54 14.39 9.70
C PRO A 80 3.98 13.29 10.66
N TRP A 81 3.49 12.07 10.49
CA TRP A 81 3.79 10.95 11.39
C TRP A 81 5.01 10.14 10.96
N MET A 82 5.56 10.44 9.79
CA MET A 82 6.72 9.71 9.28
C MET A 82 7.99 10.15 9.98
N ALA A 83 8.81 9.18 10.44
CA ALA A 83 10.14 9.43 10.99
C ALA A 83 11.14 9.77 9.89
N GLU A 84 10.90 9.28 8.68
CA GLU A 84 11.70 9.57 7.49
C GLU A 84 10.83 9.42 6.25
N PRO A 85 11.24 9.92 5.07
CA PRO A 85 10.45 9.77 3.85
C PRO A 85 10.23 8.30 3.50
N ARG A 86 9.00 8.00 3.06
CA ARG A 86 8.69 6.65 2.55
C ARG A 86 9.54 6.36 1.32
N SER A 87 9.91 5.09 1.15
CA SER A 87 10.70 4.69 -0.01
C SER A 87 10.01 3.57 -0.78
N GLY A 88 9.85 3.78 -2.09
CA GLY A 88 9.22 2.82 -2.98
C GLY A 88 10.23 2.14 -3.89
N THR A 89 10.00 0.85 -4.16
CA THR A 89 10.79 0.06 -5.09
C THR A 89 9.88 -0.65 -6.07
N GLY A 90 10.16 -0.53 -7.38
CA GLY A 90 9.40 -1.21 -8.41
C GLY A 90 9.98 -2.57 -8.74
N PHE A 91 9.11 -3.53 -9.08
CA PHE A 91 9.50 -4.89 -9.40
C PHE A 91 8.80 -5.37 -10.66
N LYS A 92 9.46 -6.26 -11.39
CA LYS A 92 8.86 -7.04 -12.47
C LYS A 92 8.45 -8.41 -11.93
N ALA A 93 7.29 -8.89 -12.36
CA ALA A 93 6.87 -10.24 -12.00
C ALA A 93 7.66 -11.26 -12.79
N VAL A 94 8.40 -12.10 -12.09
CA VAL A 94 9.03 -13.28 -12.67
C VAL A 94 8.11 -14.48 -12.51
N SER A 95 7.62 -14.72 -11.29
CA SER A 95 6.66 -15.76 -10.97
C SER A 95 6.01 -15.45 -9.62
N PRO A 96 4.67 -15.46 -9.49
CA PRO A 96 3.69 -15.62 -10.55
C PRO A 96 3.73 -14.46 -11.55
N SER A 97 3.25 -14.66 -12.78
CA SER A 97 3.39 -13.65 -13.84
C SER A 97 2.06 -13.17 -14.42
N ARG A 98 0.93 -13.72 -14.00
CA ARG A 98 -0.38 -13.35 -14.51
C ARG A 98 -1.19 -12.58 -13.47
N PRO A 99 -1.93 -11.52 -13.87
CA PRO A 99 -2.68 -10.69 -12.91
C PRO A 99 -3.57 -11.49 -11.97
N ARG A 100 -4.29 -12.48 -12.46
CA ARG A 100 -5.22 -13.28 -11.64
C ARG A 100 -4.56 -14.06 -10.52
N GLU A 101 -3.24 -14.23 -10.60
CA GLU A 101 -2.49 -14.98 -9.59
C GLU A 101 -2.13 -14.13 -8.37
N PHE A 102 -2.35 -12.82 -8.43
CA PHE A 102 -2.04 -11.88 -7.35
C PHE A 102 -3.26 -11.50 -6.50
N GLY A 103 -4.48 -11.76 -6.98
CA GLY A 103 -5.69 -11.39 -6.26
C GLY A 103 -5.85 -12.14 -4.94
N TYR A 104 -6.67 -11.58 -4.06
CA TYR A 104 -7.03 -12.25 -2.82
C TYR A 104 -8.07 -13.33 -3.10
N PRO A 105 -8.10 -14.41 -2.28
CA PRO A 105 -9.15 -15.42 -2.42
C PRO A 105 -10.53 -14.81 -2.19
N SER A 106 -11.55 -15.41 -2.83
CA SER A 106 -12.94 -15.03 -2.59
C SER A 106 -13.32 -15.26 -1.13
N ALA A 107 -14.18 -14.38 -0.60
CA ALA A 107 -14.65 -14.47 0.78
C ALA A 107 -15.81 -15.45 0.99
N GLU A 108 -16.13 -16.26 0.03
CA GLU A 108 -17.22 -17.23 0.12
C GLU A 108 -17.02 -18.26 1.22
#